data_ec95b793f00c301bdc1767838ee70aad
#
_entry.id   ec95b793f00c301bdc1767838ee70aad
#
_cell.length_a   1.000
_cell.length_b   1.000
_cell.length_c   1.000
_cell.angle_alpha   90.00
_cell.angle_beta   90.00
_cell.angle_gamma   90.00
#
_symmetry.space_group_name_H-M   'P 1'
#
loop_
_entity.id
_entity.type
_entity.pdbx_description
1 polymer ?
#
loop_
_entity_poly.entity_id
_entity_poly.type
_entity_poly.pdbx_seq_one_letter_code
_entity_poly.pdbx_strand_id
1 'polypeptide(L)'
;LRRFKVLIPLFIVVIIYLFFSGYRITPLSAANAFPLLPKDAELVEEMKISTTPIFVYKSEEENQYVSVTSEKNGVFYRSTQSTFVPIRTDSLQTVGLMNFRNKDGEGTYFSVLSTDEEVFYIEVGIDPDVIRKEIRAGESVSFYLSSFEVINFLYPTAYNKDGKPLFYYGIPKNAPTYTPEDIKWHEIIEAEKLDE
;
A
#
# COMPACT_ATOMS: atom_id res chain seq x y z
N LEU A 1 43.64 -7.75 27.71
CA LEU A 1 43.06 -9.06 27.37
C LEU A 1 41.78 -9.41 28.18
N ARG A 2 41.73 -9.13 29.51
CA ARG A 2 40.58 -9.49 30.36
C ARG A 2 39.30 -8.71 30.04
N ARG A 3 39.40 -7.43 29.59
CA ARG A 3 38.25 -6.58 29.20
C ARG A 3 37.61 -7.02 27.90
N PHE A 4 38.39 -7.55 26.95
CA PHE A 4 37.85 -8.09 25.68
C PHE A 4 36.97 -9.34 25.87
N LYS A 5 37.26 -10.16 26.90
CA LYS A 5 36.49 -11.38 27.20
C LYS A 5 35.03 -11.11 27.64
N VAL A 6 34.77 -9.91 28.16
CA VAL A 6 33.43 -9.50 28.57
C VAL A 6 32.69 -8.75 27.44
N LEU A 7 33.42 -8.02 26.59
CA LEU A 7 32.84 -7.25 25.50
C LEU A 7 32.24 -8.13 24.38
N ILE A 8 32.89 -9.26 24.08
CA ILE A 8 32.40 -10.19 23.02
C ILE A 8 31.02 -10.78 23.36
N PRO A 9 30.79 -11.39 24.54
CA PRO A 9 29.47 -11.91 24.87
C PRO A 9 28.39 -10.81 24.95
N LEU A 10 28.74 -9.62 25.47
CA LEU A 10 27.81 -8.48 25.47
C LEU A 10 27.43 -8.08 24.06
N PHE A 11 28.37 -8.00 23.13
CA PHE A 11 28.13 -7.68 21.73
C PHE A 11 27.20 -8.73 21.05
N ILE A 12 27.42 -10.02 21.33
CA ILE A 12 26.57 -11.11 20.85
C ILE A 12 25.13 -10.94 21.37
N VAL A 13 24.96 -10.66 22.65
CA VAL A 13 23.63 -10.44 23.26
C VAL A 13 22.91 -9.25 22.58
N VAL A 14 23.62 -8.16 22.31
CA VAL A 14 23.08 -7.00 21.60
C VAL A 14 22.63 -7.36 20.17
N ILE A 15 23.43 -8.12 19.43
CA ILE A 15 23.07 -8.58 18.08
C ILE A 15 21.84 -9.47 18.12
N ILE A 16 21.79 -10.42 19.04
CA ILE A 16 20.64 -11.31 19.24
C ILE A 16 19.38 -10.47 19.55
N TYR A 17 19.48 -9.53 20.47
CA TYR A 17 18.38 -8.63 20.81
C TYR A 17 17.89 -7.83 19.60
N LEU A 18 18.78 -7.22 18.83
CA LEU A 18 18.43 -6.48 17.62
C LEU A 18 17.72 -7.37 16.61
N PHE A 19 18.23 -8.59 16.42
CA PHE A 19 17.62 -9.55 15.50
C PHE A 19 16.18 -9.92 15.91
N PHE A 20 15.95 -10.26 17.19
CA PHE A 20 14.60 -10.58 17.69
C PHE A 20 13.69 -9.36 17.76
N SER A 21 14.23 -8.15 17.85
CA SER A 21 13.48 -6.89 17.80
C SER A 21 13.11 -6.45 16.36
N GLY A 22 13.39 -7.28 15.33
CA GLY A 22 13.02 -7.01 13.94
C GLY A 22 13.99 -6.10 13.19
N TYR A 23 15.14 -5.73 13.78
CA TYR A 23 16.16 -4.96 13.07
C TYR A 23 16.90 -5.82 12.05
N ARG A 24 17.10 -5.27 10.84
CA ARG A 24 17.76 -5.93 9.72
C ARG A 24 18.70 -4.96 9.01
N ILE A 25 19.60 -5.52 8.19
CA ILE A 25 20.61 -4.74 7.45
C ILE A 25 20.02 -4.14 6.18
N THR A 26 19.01 -4.78 5.59
CA THR A 26 18.36 -4.30 4.37
C THR A 26 16.88 -4.01 4.61
N PRO A 27 16.26 -3.08 3.85
CA PRO A 27 14.84 -2.77 4.00
C PRO A 27 13.94 -3.98 3.68
N LEU A 28 14.26 -4.74 2.62
CA LEU A 28 13.50 -5.93 2.25
C LEU A 28 13.57 -7.01 3.36
N SER A 29 14.75 -7.24 3.94
CA SER A 29 14.85 -8.21 5.04
C SER A 29 14.12 -7.76 6.30
N ALA A 30 13.96 -6.44 6.52
CA ALA A 30 13.13 -5.90 7.59
C ALA A 30 11.65 -6.11 7.30
N ALA A 31 11.19 -5.91 6.06
CA ALA A 31 9.83 -6.18 5.65
C ALA A 31 9.48 -7.68 5.78
N ASN A 32 10.36 -8.57 5.32
CA ASN A 32 10.21 -10.03 5.46
C ASN A 32 10.21 -10.51 6.93
N ALA A 33 10.77 -9.73 7.84
CA ALA A 33 10.77 -10.03 9.27
C ALA A 33 9.60 -9.38 10.02
N PHE A 34 8.67 -8.75 9.31
CA PHE A 34 7.49 -8.13 9.91
C PHE A 34 6.58 -9.19 10.55
N PRO A 35 6.24 -9.07 11.86
CA PRO A 35 5.60 -10.15 12.60
C PRO A 35 4.20 -10.54 12.10
N LEU A 36 3.50 -9.60 11.43
CA LEU A 36 2.15 -9.83 10.90
C LEU A 36 2.16 -10.17 9.40
N LEU A 37 3.33 -10.37 8.80
CA LEU A 37 3.41 -10.83 7.42
C LEU A 37 3.05 -12.32 7.36
N PRO A 38 2.05 -12.73 6.54
CA PRO A 38 1.71 -14.13 6.36
C PRO A 38 2.91 -14.95 5.89
N LYS A 39 2.98 -16.22 6.26
CA LYS A 39 4.13 -17.09 5.95
C LYS A 39 4.24 -17.44 4.48
N ASP A 40 3.10 -17.49 3.79
CA ASP A 40 2.96 -17.75 2.36
C ASP A 40 3.08 -16.47 1.51
N ALA A 41 3.29 -15.30 2.15
CA ALA A 41 3.28 -14.02 1.46
C ALA A 41 4.42 -13.90 0.46
N GLU A 42 4.07 -13.68 -0.80
CA GLU A 42 4.98 -13.45 -1.92
C GLU A 42 5.09 -11.97 -2.25
N LEU A 43 6.32 -11.46 -2.47
CA LEU A 43 6.55 -10.08 -2.87
C LEU A 43 6.03 -9.86 -4.30
N VAL A 44 5.09 -8.91 -4.46
CA VAL A 44 4.51 -8.57 -5.76
C VAL A 44 4.94 -7.20 -6.26
N GLU A 45 5.26 -6.27 -5.36
CA GLU A 45 5.71 -4.93 -5.75
C GLU A 45 6.69 -4.36 -4.70
N GLU A 46 7.72 -3.66 -5.19
CA GLU A 46 8.65 -2.89 -4.38
C GLU A 46 8.74 -1.47 -4.93
N MET A 47 8.62 -0.49 -4.05
CA MET A 47 8.74 0.92 -4.41
C MET A 47 9.36 1.74 -3.29
N LYS A 48 9.61 3.01 -3.61
CA LYS A 48 10.16 3.96 -2.66
C LYS A 48 9.48 5.31 -2.82
N ILE A 49 8.92 5.82 -1.73
CA ILE A 49 8.38 7.17 -1.66
C ILE A 49 9.32 7.99 -0.76
N SER A 50 9.90 9.07 -1.32
CA SER A 50 10.98 9.81 -0.65
C SER A 50 12.12 8.87 -0.27
N THR A 51 12.35 8.63 1.02
CA THR A 51 13.40 7.71 1.53
C THR A 51 12.82 6.43 2.11
N THR A 52 11.49 6.28 2.18
CA THR A 52 10.82 5.13 2.78
C THR A 52 10.51 4.06 1.73
N PRO A 53 11.13 2.88 1.79
CA PRO A 53 10.75 1.72 0.98
C PRO A 53 9.41 1.17 1.43
N ILE A 54 8.59 0.77 0.43
CA ILE A 54 7.30 0.09 0.61
C ILE A 54 7.38 -1.22 -0.16
N PHE A 55 6.94 -2.28 0.46
CA PHE A 55 6.86 -3.63 -0.10
C PHE A 55 5.43 -4.10 -0.06
N VAL A 56 4.91 -4.58 -1.18
CA VAL A 56 3.57 -5.16 -1.27
C VAL A 56 3.71 -6.66 -1.46
N TYR A 57 3.04 -7.39 -0.62
CA TYR A 57 3.00 -8.85 -0.64
C TYR A 57 1.59 -9.34 -0.93
N LYS A 58 1.47 -10.51 -1.55
CA LYS A 58 0.22 -11.24 -1.73
C LYS A 58 0.27 -12.51 -0.91
N SER A 59 -0.77 -12.77 -0.14
CA SER A 59 -1.00 -14.04 0.55
C SER A 59 -2.28 -14.67 0.01
N GLU A 60 -2.17 -15.87 -0.54
CA GLU A 60 -3.32 -16.64 -1.00
C GLU A 60 -4.04 -17.32 0.19
N GLU A 61 -3.29 -17.77 1.20
CA GLU A 61 -3.86 -18.40 2.40
C GLU A 61 -4.73 -17.43 3.21
N GLU A 62 -4.24 -16.20 3.41
CA GLU A 62 -4.97 -15.14 4.13
C GLU A 62 -5.91 -14.33 3.23
N ASN A 63 -5.91 -14.61 1.91
CA ASN A 63 -6.73 -13.92 0.90
C ASN A 63 -6.59 -12.39 0.96
N GLN A 64 -5.34 -11.90 1.02
CA GLN A 64 -5.07 -10.47 1.18
C GLN A 64 -3.74 -10.01 0.55
N TYR A 65 -3.68 -8.72 0.24
CA TYR A 65 -2.43 -8.01 0.02
C TYR A 65 -1.98 -7.33 1.30
N VAL A 66 -0.67 -7.30 1.53
CA VAL A 66 -0.05 -6.67 2.70
C VAL A 66 0.99 -5.66 2.22
N SER A 67 0.75 -4.38 2.49
CA SER A 67 1.74 -3.33 2.26
C SER A 67 2.53 -3.08 3.54
N VAL A 68 3.86 -3.12 3.47
CA VAL A 68 4.77 -2.95 4.61
C VAL A 68 5.79 -1.86 4.32
N THR A 69 5.96 -0.91 5.25
CA THR A 69 7.05 0.08 5.18
C THR A 69 8.28 -0.39 5.94
N SER A 70 9.47 -0.03 5.45
CA SER A 70 10.72 -0.25 6.18
C SER A 70 11.43 1.07 6.45
N GLU A 71 11.58 1.40 7.73
CA GLU A 71 12.20 2.63 8.17
C GLU A 71 13.68 2.43 8.50
N LYS A 72 14.52 3.38 8.08
CA LYS A 72 15.93 3.39 8.42
C LYS A 72 16.15 3.90 9.85
N ASN A 73 16.87 3.13 10.63
CA ASN A 73 17.25 3.49 12.01
C ASN A 73 18.76 3.29 12.21
N GLY A 74 19.52 4.36 12.02
CA GLY A 74 20.98 4.30 11.96
C GLY A 74 21.46 3.48 10.75
N VAL A 75 22.15 2.37 10.99
CA VAL A 75 22.65 1.44 9.96
C VAL A 75 21.68 0.27 9.70
N PHE A 76 20.59 0.19 10.45
CA PHE A 76 19.60 -0.87 10.37
C PHE A 76 18.29 -0.37 9.78
N TYR A 77 17.44 -1.31 9.40
CA TYR A 77 16.05 -1.10 8.98
C TYR A 77 15.12 -1.87 9.91
N ARG A 78 13.91 -1.33 10.12
CA ARG A 78 12.85 -1.99 10.86
C ARG A 78 11.51 -1.67 10.23
N SER A 79 10.62 -2.67 10.16
CA SER A 79 9.26 -2.50 9.71
C SER A 79 8.32 -2.47 10.90
N THR A 80 7.51 -1.41 10.98
CA THR A 80 6.60 -1.15 12.10
C THR A 80 5.18 -0.82 11.65
N GLN A 81 5.00 -0.56 10.34
CA GLN A 81 3.71 -0.18 9.78
C GLN A 81 3.34 -1.12 8.63
N SER A 82 2.07 -1.53 8.61
CA SER A 82 1.49 -2.31 7.53
C SER A 82 0.02 -1.95 7.32
N THR A 83 -0.47 -2.23 6.13
CA THR A 83 -1.88 -2.15 5.76
C THR A 83 -2.27 -3.43 5.05
N PHE A 84 -3.47 -3.90 5.30
CA PHE A 84 -4.03 -5.11 4.73
C PHE A 84 -5.19 -4.74 3.80
N VAL A 85 -5.21 -5.34 2.61
CA VAL A 85 -6.28 -5.15 1.62
C VAL A 85 -6.76 -6.54 1.19
N PRO A 86 -8.05 -6.87 1.36
CA PRO A 86 -8.57 -8.18 0.96
C PRO A 86 -8.48 -8.37 -0.56
N ILE A 87 -8.13 -9.58 -1.00
CA ILE A 87 -8.22 -9.98 -2.40
C ILE A 87 -9.69 -10.09 -2.78
N ARG A 88 -10.07 -9.45 -3.88
CA ARG A 88 -11.44 -9.43 -4.41
C ARG A 88 -11.44 -9.91 -5.86
N THR A 89 -12.60 -10.28 -6.35
CA THR A 89 -12.82 -10.66 -7.76
C THR A 89 -13.45 -9.55 -8.59
N ASP A 90 -13.41 -8.33 -8.06
CA ASP A 90 -13.98 -7.14 -8.72
C ASP A 90 -13.11 -6.76 -9.95
N SER A 91 -13.74 -6.14 -10.97
CA SER A 91 -13.06 -5.68 -12.19
C SER A 91 -11.89 -4.73 -11.93
N LEU A 92 -12.01 -3.91 -10.88
CA LEU A 92 -10.93 -3.09 -10.33
C LEU A 92 -10.65 -3.54 -8.89
N GLN A 93 -9.38 -3.82 -8.61
CA GLN A 93 -8.94 -4.27 -7.31
C GLN A 93 -7.82 -3.39 -6.77
N THR A 94 -7.96 -2.93 -5.53
CA THR A 94 -6.84 -2.34 -4.79
C THR A 94 -5.87 -3.46 -4.40
N VAL A 95 -4.62 -3.35 -4.85
CA VAL A 95 -3.56 -4.34 -4.56
C VAL A 95 -2.54 -3.82 -3.56
N GLY A 96 -2.58 -2.53 -3.27
CA GLY A 96 -1.75 -1.92 -2.25
C GLY A 96 -2.29 -0.58 -1.80
N LEU A 97 -2.25 -0.35 -0.50
CA LEU A 97 -2.62 0.91 0.13
C LEU A 97 -1.72 1.12 1.34
N MET A 98 -1.11 2.30 1.45
CA MET A 98 -0.31 2.65 2.60
C MET A 98 -0.27 4.16 2.80
N ASN A 99 -0.63 4.61 3.98
CA ASN A 99 -0.35 5.95 4.45
C ASN A 99 0.73 5.87 5.52
N PHE A 100 1.79 6.62 5.38
CA PHE A 100 2.86 6.64 6.36
C PHE A 100 3.30 8.06 6.70
N ARG A 101 3.74 8.23 7.93
CA ARG A 101 4.43 9.43 8.41
C ARG A 101 5.51 8.99 9.37
N ASN A 102 6.75 9.32 9.07
CA ASN A 102 7.91 9.00 9.88
C ASN A 102 8.91 10.16 9.86
N LYS A 103 10.05 10.00 10.54
CA LYS A 103 11.12 11.02 10.63
C LYS A 103 11.73 11.40 9.26
N ASP A 104 11.62 10.55 8.27
CA ASP A 104 12.24 10.70 6.95
C ASP A 104 11.24 11.25 5.91
N GLY A 105 9.97 11.47 6.31
CA GLY A 105 8.92 12.04 5.48
C GLY A 105 7.56 11.42 5.70
N GLU A 106 6.64 11.79 4.83
CA GLU A 106 5.29 11.25 4.78
C GLU A 106 4.91 10.92 3.33
N GLY A 107 3.88 10.12 3.16
CA GLY A 107 3.37 9.81 1.84
C GLY A 107 2.15 8.91 1.87
N THR A 108 1.50 8.88 0.72
CA THR A 108 0.38 7.99 0.42
C THR A 108 0.72 7.16 -0.80
N TYR A 109 0.56 5.88 -0.69
CA TYR A 109 0.68 4.90 -1.75
C TYR A 109 -0.67 4.24 -2.01
N PHE A 110 -1.00 4.09 -3.28
CA PHE A 110 -2.22 3.42 -3.73
C PHE A 110 -1.95 2.70 -5.04
N SER A 111 -2.23 1.41 -5.10
CA SER A 111 -2.02 0.58 -6.28
C SER A 111 -3.29 -0.17 -6.66
N VAL A 112 -3.57 -0.20 -7.95
CA VAL A 112 -4.81 -0.75 -8.51
C VAL A 112 -4.46 -1.72 -9.63
N LEU A 113 -5.08 -2.90 -9.62
CA LEU A 113 -5.11 -3.87 -10.71
C LEU A 113 -6.44 -3.73 -11.44
N SER A 114 -6.42 -3.63 -12.77
CA SER A 114 -7.61 -3.70 -13.61
C SER A 114 -7.68 -5.04 -14.31
N THR A 115 -8.86 -5.66 -14.34
CA THR A 115 -9.20 -6.77 -15.25
C THR A 115 -10.25 -6.35 -16.28
N ASP A 116 -10.69 -5.10 -16.23
CA ASP A 116 -11.72 -4.53 -17.11
C ASP A 116 -11.08 -3.97 -18.39
N GLU A 117 -11.57 -4.39 -19.55
CA GLU A 117 -11.07 -3.95 -20.86
C GLU A 117 -11.56 -2.55 -21.25
N GLU A 118 -12.63 -2.05 -20.62
CA GLU A 118 -13.17 -0.71 -20.88
C GLU A 118 -12.41 0.38 -20.13
N VAL A 119 -11.75 0.04 -19.02
CA VAL A 119 -10.98 0.99 -18.23
C VAL A 119 -9.68 1.34 -18.96
N PHE A 120 -9.50 2.62 -19.25
CA PHE A 120 -8.35 3.12 -19.98
C PHE A 120 -7.38 3.93 -19.12
N TYR A 121 -7.87 4.71 -18.15
CA TYR A 121 -7.03 5.42 -17.20
C TYR A 121 -7.71 5.60 -15.85
N ILE A 122 -6.89 5.86 -14.83
CA ILE A 122 -7.31 6.16 -13.47
C ILE A 122 -6.78 7.54 -13.10
N GLU A 123 -7.62 8.35 -12.46
CA GLU A 123 -7.27 9.62 -11.83
C GLU A 123 -7.33 9.48 -10.32
N VAL A 124 -6.35 10.10 -9.64
CA VAL A 124 -6.26 10.17 -8.18
C VAL A 124 -5.80 11.57 -7.80
N GLY A 125 -6.51 12.25 -6.92
CA GLY A 125 -6.16 13.58 -6.44
C GLY A 125 -7.30 14.57 -6.57
N ILE A 126 -7.03 15.80 -6.12
CA ILE A 126 -7.95 16.94 -6.17
C ILE A 126 -7.29 18.03 -7.01
N ASP A 127 -8.08 18.68 -7.85
CA ASP A 127 -7.60 19.80 -8.69
C ASP A 127 -6.90 20.89 -7.83
N PRO A 128 -5.70 21.38 -8.20
CA PRO A 128 -4.96 21.12 -9.44
C PRO A 128 -4.01 19.89 -9.43
N ASP A 129 -3.93 19.14 -8.34
CA ASP A 129 -2.93 18.08 -8.12
C ASP A 129 -3.44 16.68 -8.49
N VAL A 130 -4.21 16.58 -9.58
CA VAL A 130 -4.71 15.30 -10.09
C VAL A 130 -3.62 14.54 -10.83
N ILE A 131 -3.38 13.29 -10.43
CA ILE A 131 -2.48 12.37 -11.10
C ILE A 131 -3.30 11.41 -11.96
N ARG A 132 -3.04 11.44 -13.29
CA ARG A 132 -3.65 10.51 -14.25
C ARG A 132 -2.62 9.49 -14.71
N LYS A 133 -3.03 8.22 -14.74
CA LYS A 133 -2.23 7.13 -15.30
C LYS A 133 -3.09 6.20 -16.16
N GLU A 134 -2.56 5.83 -17.32
CA GLU A 134 -3.15 4.80 -18.19
C GLU A 134 -2.98 3.42 -17.55
N ILE A 135 -3.94 2.53 -17.81
CA ILE A 135 -3.96 1.15 -17.33
C ILE A 135 -4.63 0.27 -18.38
N ARG A 136 -4.20 -0.97 -18.48
CA ARG A 136 -4.83 -1.99 -19.35
C ARG A 136 -5.32 -3.16 -18.51
N ALA A 137 -6.25 -3.93 -19.06
CA ALA A 137 -6.71 -5.16 -18.44
C ALA A 137 -5.53 -6.12 -18.18
N GLY A 138 -5.43 -6.64 -16.97
CA GLY A 138 -4.33 -7.47 -16.49
C GLY A 138 -3.11 -6.71 -15.95
N GLU A 139 -3.10 -5.36 -16.03
CA GLU A 139 -2.00 -4.53 -15.52
C GLU A 139 -2.36 -3.89 -14.18
N SER A 140 -1.33 -3.58 -13.40
CA SER A 140 -1.46 -2.73 -12.20
C SER A 140 -0.81 -1.38 -12.42
N VAL A 141 -1.38 -0.35 -11.79
CA VAL A 141 -0.84 1.01 -11.77
C VAL A 141 -0.78 1.52 -10.33
N SER A 142 0.34 2.15 -9.99
CA SER A 142 0.60 2.64 -8.64
C SER A 142 0.69 4.16 -8.62
N PHE A 143 0.02 4.76 -7.65
CA PHE A 143 0.01 6.19 -7.36
C PHE A 143 0.77 6.43 -6.06
N TYR A 144 1.51 7.51 -6.00
CA TYR A 144 2.19 7.95 -4.80
C TYR A 144 2.18 9.47 -4.69
N LEU A 145 1.82 9.94 -3.50
CA LEU A 145 1.79 11.34 -3.14
C LEU A 145 2.81 11.58 -2.02
N SER A 146 3.50 12.71 -2.07
CA SER A 146 4.47 13.10 -1.05
C SER A 146 3.80 13.79 0.16
N SER A 147 2.52 13.48 0.39
CA SER A 147 1.72 13.95 1.51
C SER A 147 0.97 12.80 2.14
N PHE A 148 0.63 12.94 3.42
CA PHE A 148 -0.21 11.98 4.13
C PHE A 148 -1.68 12.29 3.83
N GLU A 149 -2.30 11.52 2.94
CA GLU A 149 -3.68 11.73 2.51
C GLU A 149 -4.53 10.46 2.74
N VAL A 150 -5.77 10.66 3.14
CA VAL A 150 -6.73 9.56 3.18
C VAL A 150 -7.25 9.33 1.76
N ILE A 151 -7.00 8.14 1.21
CA ILE A 151 -7.24 7.85 -0.20
C ILE A 151 -8.68 8.14 -0.67
N ASN A 152 -9.68 7.93 0.20
CA ASN A 152 -11.07 8.21 -0.14
C ASN A 152 -11.35 9.69 -0.45
N PHE A 153 -10.55 10.60 0.11
CA PHE A 153 -10.65 12.04 -0.15
C PHE A 153 -9.85 12.50 -1.36
N LEU A 154 -9.15 11.60 -2.01
CA LEU A 154 -8.46 11.84 -3.28
C LEU A 154 -9.32 11.42 -4.48
N TYR A 155 -10.53 10.95 -4.22
CA TYR A 155 -11.55 10.60 -5.21
C TYR A 155 -11.04 9.76 -6.38
N PRO A 156 -10.34 8.61 -6.12
CA PRO A 156 -9.86 7.78 -7.22
C PRO A 156 -11.02 7.38 -8.13
N THR A 157 -10.87 7.67 -9.43
CA THR A 157 -11.90 7.43 -10.43
C THR A 157 -11.28 6.79 -11.66
N ALA A 158 -11.92 5.76 -12.17
CA ALA A 158 -11.50 5.06 -13.39
C ALA A 158 -12.41 5.45 -14.56
N TYR A 159 -11.79 5.68 -15.71
CA TYR A 159 -12.43 6.21 -16.90
C TYR A 159 -12.17 5.31 -18.11
N ASN A 160 -13.11 5.33 -19.06
CA ASN A 160 -12.86 4.78 -20.37
C ASN A 160 -12.05 5.75 -21.25
N LYS A 161 -11.77 5.31 -22.49
CA LYS A 161 -10.99 6.09 -23.48
C LYS A 161 -11.65 7.44 -23.84
N ASP A 162 -12.97 7.52 -23.77
CA ASP A 162 -13.76 8.71 -24.14
C ASP A 162 -13.91 9.68 -22.95
N GLY A 163 -13.33 9.37 -21.81
CA GLY A 163 -13.41 10.19 -20.59
C GLY A 163 -14.69 10.00 -19.80
N LYS A 164 -15.47 8.94 -20.07
CA LYS A 164 -16.63 8.59 -19.27
C LYS A 164 -16.16 7.88 -17.99
N PRO A 165 -16.55 8.35 -16.79
CA PRO A 165 -16.24 7.67 -15.55
C PRO A 165 -17.02 6.34 -15.46
N LEU A 166 -16.30 5.26 -15.12
CA LEU A 166 -16.84 3.91 -15.00
C LEU A 166 -16.92 3.45 -13.54
N PHE A 167 -15.89 3.76 -12.76
CA PHE A 167 -15.80 3.35 -11.36
C PHE A 167 -15.26 4.49 -10.49
N TYR A 168 -15.66 4.51 -9.23
CA TYR A 168 -15.05 5.33 -8.19
C TYR A 168 -14.61 4.45 -7.01
N TYR A 169 -13.55 4.85 -6.32
CA TYR A 169 -13.08 4.19 -5.11
C TYR A 169 -13.54 4.96 -3.87
N GLY A 170 -14.07 4.27 -2.88
CA GLY A 170 -14.43 4.85 -1.61
C GLY A 170 -15.67 4.25 -0.97
N ILE A 171 -16.37 5.08 -0.22
CA ILE A 171 -17.62 4.73 0.47
C ILE A 171 -18.75 4.71 -0.56
N PRO A 172 -19.69 3.73 -0.51
CA PRO A 172 -20.83 3.70 -1.42
C PRO A 172 -21.72 4.95 -1.22
N LYS A 173 -22.00 5.67 -2.33
CA LYS A 173 -22.71 6.97 -2.30
C LYS A 173 -24.13 6.88 -1.70
N ASN A 174 -24.81 5.76 -1.87
CA ASN A 174 -26.22 5.59 -1.50
C ASN A 174 -26.44 4.73 -0.24
N ALA A 175 -25.38 4.45 0.55
CA ALA A 175 -25.51 3.67 1.77
C ALA A 175 -25.70 4.58 2.99
N PRO A 176 -26.76 4.41 3.81
CA PRO A 176 -26.97 5.18 5.02
C PRO A 176 -25.92 4.86 6.11
N THR A 177 -25.30 3.70 6.01
CA THR A 177 -24.22 3.24 6.89
C THR A 177 -23.23 2.44 6.04
N TYR A 178 -21.97 2.40 6.44
CA TYR A 178 -20.94 1.60 5.78
C TYR A 178 -20.02 0.95 6.80
N THR A 179 -19.38 -0.14 6.37
CA THR A 179 -18.33 -0.84 7.10
C THR A 179 -16.99 -0.65 6.37
N PRO A 180 -15.84 -0.94 6.98
CA PRO A 180 -14.55 -0.89 6.28
C PRO A 180 -14.50 -1.74 5.01
N GLU A 181 -15.26 -2.84 4.95
CA GLU A 181 -15.35 -3.74 3.80
C GLU A 181 -16.06 -3.11 2.60
N ASP A 182 -16.87 -2.09 2.84
CA ASP A 182 -17.60 -1.35 1.79
C ASP A 182 -16.71 -0.31 1.10
N ILE A 183 -15.53 -0.02 1.64
CA ILE A 183 -14.55 0.87 1.03
C ILE A 183 -13.83 0.10 -0.07
N LYS A 184 -14.27 0.31 -1.30
CA LYS A 184 -13.79 -0.40 -2.49
C LYS A 184 -14.07 0.38 -3.77
N TRP A 185 -13.80 -0.24 -4.91
CA TRP A 185 -14.26 0.24 -6.20
C TRP A 185 -15.75 -0.06 -6.39
N HIS A 186 -16.50 0.96 -6.77
CA HIS A 186 -17.94 0.90 -7.09
C HIS A 186 -18.14 1.32 -8.52
N GLU A 187 -18.97 0.56 -9.25
CA GLU A 187 -19.39 0.92 -10.60
C GLU A 187 -20.34 2.14 -10.57
N ILE A 188 -20.15 3.07 -11.51
CA ILE A 188 -20.99 4.26 -11.66
C ILE A 188 -22.18 3.90 -12.56
N ILE A 189 -23.33 3.69 -11.95
CA ILE A 189 -24.58 3.41 -12.66
C ILE A 189 -25.16 4.73 -13.17
N GLU A 190 -25.66 4.77 -14.42
CA GLU A 190 -26.16 6.00 -15.07
C GLU A 190 -27.32 6.69 -14.29
N ALA A 191 -28.04 5.97 -13.45
CA ALA A 191 -29.09 6.53 -12.60
C ALA A 191 -28.56 7.49 -11.50
N GLU A 192 -27.28 7.41 -11.14
CA GLU A 192 -26.67 8.28 -10.11
C GLU A 192 -26.25 9.66 -10.63
N LYS A 193 -26.35 9.89 -11.96
CA LYS A 193 -25.98 11.17 -12.60
C LYS A 193 -27.04 12.27 -12.49
N LEU A 194 -28.22 11.97 -11.93
CA LEU A 194 -29.35 12.91 -11.90
C LEU A 194 -29.40 13.82 -10.66
N ASP A 195 -28.49 13.64 -9.68
CA ASP A 195 -28.49 14.34 -8.38
C ASP A 195 -27.24 15.24 -8.15
N GLU A 196 -26.56 15.68 -9.21
CA GLU A 196 -25.52 16.70 -9.14
C GLU A 196 -26.03 18.09 -9.49
#